data_14d3448ebefa9cf4689eadaa8d43aad2
#
_entry.id   14d3448ebefa9cf4689eadaa8d43aad2
#
_cell.length_a   1.000
_cell.length_b   1.000
_cell.length_c   1.000
_cell.angle_alpha   90.00
_cell.angle_beta   90.00
_cell.angle_gamma   90.00
#
_symmetry.space_group_name_H-M   'P 1'
#
loop_
_entity.id
_entity.type
_entity.pdbx_description
1 polymer ?
#
loop_
_entity_poly.entity_id
_entity_poly.type
_entity_poly.pdbx_seq_one_letter_code
_entity_poly.pdbx_strand_id
1 'polypeptide(L)'
;MDKTNGKLTVYFEEPFWVGVFERIEDGKLSVAKVIFGAEPKDYEVQEYIQQYYFSLKFSPAVETVVKDLRRNPKRMHREVKKQTIGTGIGTKSQQALKLQQEHNKQERKERNRKKKEAKEQRMFELKQQKKREKHKGH
;
A
#
# COMPACT_ATOMS: atom_id res chain seq x y z
N MET A 1 11.45 -24.88 3.47
CA MET A 1 10.40 -24.40 2.56
C MET A 1 9.73 -23.19 3.19
N ASP A 2 9.88 -22.08 2.57
CA ASP A 2 9.25 -20.83 3.02
C ASP A 2 7.75 -20.93 2.74
N LYS A 3 6.97 -21.01 3.82
CA LYS A 3 5.51 -21.05 3.70
C LYS A 3 5.00 -19.62 3.55
N THR A 4 4.67 -19.25 2.34
CA THR A 4 3.93 -18.02 2.07
C THR A 4 2.45 -18.29 2.27
N ASN A 5 1.84 -17.54 3.17
CA ASN A 5 0.41 -17.63 3.44
C ASN A 5 -0.27 -16.35 2.93
N GLY A 6 -1.25 -16.50 2.05
CA GLY A 6 -2.00 -15.39 1.46
C GLY A 6 -3.48 -15.45 1.86
N LYS A 7 -4.06 -14.27 2.10
CA LYS A 7 -5.47 -14.09 2.38
C LYS A 7 -6.01 -12.88 1.63
N LEU A 8 -7.17 -13.01 1.02
CA LEU A 8 -7.92 -11.90 0.44
C LEU A 8 -9.21 -11.69 1.24
N THR A 9 -9.43 -10.46 1.66
CA THR A 9 -10.70 -10.03 2.28
C THR A 9 -11.35 -8.99 1.38
N VAL A 10 -12.59 -9.26 0.95
CA VAL A 10 -13.40 -8.33 0.14
C VAL A 10 -14.51 -7.78 1.03
N TYR A 11 -14.63 -6.46 1.07
CA TYR A 11 -15.65 -5.77 1.88
C TYR A 11 -16.04 -4.41 1.27
N PHE A 12 -17.17 -3.89 1.73
CA PHE A 12 -17.67 -2.59 1.31
C PHE A 12 -17.09 -1.48 2.19
N GLU A 13 -16.39 -0.54 1.57
CA GLU A 13 -15.92 0.70 2.20
C GLU A 13 -16.47 1.87 1.38
N GLU A 14 -17.46 2.57 1.92
CA GLU A 14 -18.16 3.62 1.18
C GLU A 14 -17.19 4.54 0.42
N PRO A 15 -17.45 4.82 -0.83
CA PRO A 15 -18.57 4.39 -1.70
C PRO A 15 -18.26 3.15 -2.55
N PHE A 16 -17.15 2.44 -2.32
CA PHE A 16 -16.66 1.36 -3.18
C PHE A 16 -16.46 0.03 -2.45
N TRP A 17 -16.58 -1.05 -3.21
CA TRP A 17 -16.08 -2.35 -2.79
C TRP A 17 -14.57 -2.40 -2.93
N VAL A 18 -13.92 -2.89 -1.89
CA VAL A 18 -12.46 -3.00 -1.81
C VAL A 18 -12.02 -4.41 -1.47
N GLY A 19 -10.82 -4.75 -1.91
CA GLY A 19 -10.14 -5.98 -1.54
C GLY A 19 -8.83 -5.68 -0.84
N VAL A 20 -8.52 -6.45 0.20
CA VAL A 20 -7.25 -6.37 0.91
C VAL A 20 -6.56 -7.71 0.82
N PHE A 21 -5.41 -7.72 0.14
CA PHE A 21 -4.53 -8.88 0.08
C PHE A 21 -3.55 -8.83 1.24
N GLU A 22 -3.52 -9.86 2.04
CA GLU A 22 -2.58 -10.05 3.13
C GLU A 22 -1.63 -11.19 2.76
N ARG A 23 -0.34 -10.96 2.85
CA ARG A 23 0.70 -11.95 2.58
C ARG A 23 1.63 -12.04 3.79
N ILE A 24 1.79 -13.24 4.31
CA ILE A 24 2.69 -13.53 5.41
C ILE A 24 3.85 -14.37 4.89
N GLU A 25 5.05 -13.82 4.97
CA GLU A 25 6.31 -14.47 4.65
C GLU A 25 7.26 -14.28 5.84
N ASP A 26 7.86 -15.34 6.30
CA ASP A 26 8.83 -15.31 7.43
C ASP A 26 8.33 -14.55 8.68
N GLY A 27 7.05 -14.70 9.01
CA GLY A 27 6.43 -14.00 10.13
C GLY A 27 6.20 -12.50 9.92
N LYS A 28 6.39 -11.99 8.70
CA LYS A 28 6.15 -10.61 8.32
C LYS A 28 4.91 -10.48 7.47
N LEU A 29 4.06 -9.52 7.80
CA LEU A 29 2.83 -9.20 7.09
C LEU A 29 3.06 -8.07 6.09
N SER A 30 2.71 -8.31 4.84
CA SER A 30 2.59 -7.28 3.80
C SER A 30 1.15 -7.22 3.31
N VAL A 31 0.66 -6.03 3.04
CA VAL A 31 -0.75 -5.78 2.68
C VAL A 31 -0.84 -4.93 1.42
N ALA A 32 -1.75 -5.31 0.52
CA ALA A 32 -2.09 -4.53 -0.65
C ALA A 32 -3.60 -4.28 -0.70
N LYS A 33 -4.01 -3.05 -0.93
CA LYS A 33 -5.41 -2.65 -1.06
C LYS A 33 -5.76 -2.40 -2.52
N VAL A 34 -6.88 -2.94 -2.95
CA VAL A 34 -7.41 -2.83 -4.29
C VAL A 34 -8.84 -2.30 -4.23
N ILE A 35 -9.21 -1.43 -5.16
CA ILE A 35 -10.55 -0.88 -5.28
C ILE A 35 -11.24 -1.58 -6.46
N PHE A 36 -12.31 -2.32 -6.20
CA PHE A 36 -13.13 -2.96 -7.24
C PHE A 36 -14.20 -2.02 -7.80
N GLY A 37 -14.68 -1.07 -7.02
CA GLY A 37 -15.80 -0.21 -7.37
C GLY A 37 -17.14 -0.85 -7.02
N ALA A 38 -17.75 -1.59 -7.95
CA ALA A 38 -18.95 -2.36 -7.69
C ALA A 38 -18.64 -3.69 -6.97
N GLU A 39 -19.66 -4.34 -6.42
CA GLU A 39 -19.51 -5.67 -5.80
C GLU A 39 -18.95 -6.68 -6.79
N PRO A 40 -17.73 -7.22 -6.56
CA PRO A 40 -17.14 -8.19 -7.45
C PRO A 40 -17.79 -9.56 -7.27
N LYS A 41 -18.02 -10.25 -8.38
CA LYS A 41 -18.43 -11.66 -8.35
C LYS A 41 -17.20 -12.56 -8.14
N ASP A 42 -17.40 -13.76 -7.67
CA ASP A 42 -16.32 -14.70 -7.36
C ASP A 42 -15.38 -14.94 -8.54
N TYR A 43 -15.91 -15.08 -9.76
CA TYR A 43 -15.11 -15.25 -10.96
C TYR A 43 -14.30 -13.99 -11.33
N GLU A 44 -14.84 -12.79 -11.09
CA GLU A 44 -14.13 -11.52 -11.32
C GLU A 44 -12.95 -11.34 -10.37
N VAL A 45 -13.13 -11.76 -9.11
CA VAL A 45 -12.05 -11.79 -8.12
C VAL A 45 -10.96 -12.77 -8.53
N GLN A 46 -11.34 -13.95 -9.02
CA GLN A 46 -10.40 -14.96 -9.48
C GLN A 46 -9.60 -14.49 -10.70
N GLU A 47 -10.26 -13.90 -11.69
CA GLU A 47 -9.60 -13.31 -12.86
C GLU A 47 -8.64 -12.19 -12.44
N TYR A 48 -9.06 -11.34 -11.53
CA TYR A 48 -8.21 -10.26 -11.02
C TYR A 48 -6.94 -10.81 -10.37
N ILE A 49 -7.03 -11.84 -9.53
CA ILE A 49 -5.88 -12.49 -8.91
C ILE A 49 -4.94 -13.04 -9.99
N GLN A 50 -5.45 -13.73 -10.99
CA GLN A 50 -4.64 -14.33 -12.05
C GLN A 50 -3.91 -13.28 -12.89
N GLN A 51 -4.54 -12.16 -13.19
CA GLN A 51 -3.99 -11.14 -14.07
C GLN A 51 -3.09 -10.13 -13.34
N TYR A 52 -3.43 -9.75 -12.13
CA TYR A 52 -2.84 -8.58 -11.47
C TYR A 52 -2.09 -8.89 -10.18
N TYR A 53 -2.08 -10.13 -9.70
CA TYR A 53 -1.44 -10.47 -8.43
C TYR A 53 0.03 -10.04 -8.38
N PHE A 54 0.80 -10.28 -9.43
CA PHE A 54 2.21 -9.91 -9.50
C PHE A 54 2.47 -8.40 -9.66
N SER A 55 1.47 -7.65 -10.07
CA SER A 55 1.55 -6.20 -10.18
C SER A 55 1.08 -5.46 -8.93
N LEU A 56 0.61 -6.17 -7.91
CA LEU A 56 0.16 -5.57 -6.66
C LEU A 56 1.31 -4.92 -5.91
N LYS A 57 1.07 -3.71 -5.44
CA LYS A 57 2.01 -2.97 -4.59
C LYS A 57 1.73 -3.28 -3.13
N PHE A 58 2.50 -4.19 -2.56
CA PHE A 58 2.43 -4.50 -1.15
C PHE A 58 3.07 -3.42 -0.28
N SER A 59 2.52 -3.24 0.91
CA SER A 59 3.08 -2.36 1.93
C SER A 59 4.45 -2.88 2.42
N PRO A 60 5.25 -2.02 3.08
CA PRO A 60 6.39 -2.50 3.86
C PRO A 60 5.96 -3.59 4.85
N ALA A 61 6.81 -4.60 5.01
CA ALA A 61 6.53 -5.73 5.87
C ALA A 61 6.51 -5.32 7.35
N VAL A 62 5.49 -5.76 8.08
CA VAL A 62 5.34 -5.54 9.52
C VAL A 62 5.52 -6.87 10.24
N GLU A 63 6.33 -6.89 11.28
CA GLU A 63 6.49 -8.08 12.10
C GLU A 63 5.17 -8.48 12.73
N THR A 64 4.71 -9.69 12.41
CA THR A 64 3.57 -10.32 13.06
C THR A 64 4.06 -11.46 13.92
N VAL A 65 3.70 -11.42 15.19
CA VAL A 65 3.84 -12.60 16.03
C VAL A 65 2.78 -13.59 15.58
N VAL A 66 3.16 -14.53 14.73
CA VAL A 66 2.32 -15.70 14.42
C VAL A 66 2.29 -16.55 15.68
N LYS A 67 1.45 -16.18 16.61
CA LYS A 67 1.09 -17.08 17.68
C LYS A 67 0.18 -18.13 17.08
N ASP A 68 0.69 -19.32 16.87
CA ASP A 68 -0.10 -20.54 16.74
C ASP A 68 -0.86 -20.77 18.06
N LEU A 69 -1.86 -19.95 18.25
CA LEU A 69 -2.76 -20.10 19.38
C LEU A 69 -3.73 -21.21 19.03
N ARG A 70 -3.55 -22.36 19.66
CA ARG A 70 -4.66 -23.31 19.89
C ARG A 70 -5.75 -22.57 20.65
N ARG A 71 -6.56 -21.80 19.93
CA ARG A 71 -7.64 -21.01 20.50
C ARG A 71 -8.87 -21.86 20.67
N ASN A 72 -9.53 -21.72 21.84
CA ASN A 72 -10.82 -22.33 22.10
C ASN A 72 -11.81 -21.85 21.00
N PRO A 73 -12.50 -22.78 20.28
CA PRO A 73 -13.41 -22.43 19.18
C PRO A 73 -14.47 -21.38 19.54
N LYS A 74 -15.00 -21.41 20.76
CA LYS A 74 -15.97 -20.41 21.25
C LYS A 74 -15.39 -18.99 21.32
N ARG A 75 -14.13 -18.86 21.70
CA ARG A 75 -13.44 -17.57 21.75
C ARG A 75 -13.15 -17.04 20.35
N MET A 76 -12.77 -17.94 19.45
CA MET A 76 -12.53 -17.60 18.04
C MET A 76 -13.79 -17.09 17.35
N HIS A 77 -14.95 -17.72 17.59
CA HIS A 77 -16.24 -17.24 17.08
C HIS A 77 -16.62 -15.84 17.59
N ARG A 78 -16.33 -15.52 18.85
CA ARG A 78 -16.60 -14.19 19.42
C ARG A 78 -15.67 -13.14 18.82
N GLU A 79 -14.40 -13.47 18.61
CA GLU A 79 -13.43 -12.56 18.01
C GLU A 79 -13.74 -12.30 16.52
N VAL A 80 -14.10 -13.33 15.76
CA VAL A 80 -14.55 -13.21 14.37
C VAL A 80 -15.80 -12.32 14.29
N LYS A 81 -16.76 -12.51 15.19
CA LYS A 81 -17.97 -11.67 15.24
C LYS A 81 -17.66 -10.20 15.57
N LYS A 82 -16.69 -9.93 16.44
CA LYS A 82 -16.22 -8.57 16.72
C LYS A 82 -15.47 -7.96 15.55
N GLN A 83 -14.73 -8.75 14.79
CA GLN A 83 -13.98 -8.30 13.62
C GLN A 83 -14.88 -8.03 12.41
N THR A 84 -15.99 -8.76 12.27
CA THR A 84 -16.96 -8.54 11.18
C THR A 84 -17.86 -7.31 11.37
N ILE A 85 -17.95 -6.78 12.58
CA ILE A 85 -18.69 -5.53 12.88
C ILE A 85 -17.82 -4.29 12.57
N GLY A 86 -16.50 -4.45 12.47
CA GLY A 86 -15.56 -3.39 12.13
C GLY A 86 -15.12 -3.44 10.65
N THR A 87 -14.07 -2.82 10.32
CA THR A 87 -13.50 -2.55 8.99
C THR A 87 -13.16 -3.76 8.09
N GLY A 88 -13.59 -4.97 8.38
CA GLY A 88 -13.29 -6.18 7.57
C GLY A 88 -11.84 -6.69 7.62
N ILE A 89 -10.88 -5.89 8.08
CA ILE A 89 -9.46 -6.23 8.22
C ILE A 89 -8.97 -6.08 9.65
N GLY A 90 -7.93 -6.84 10.02
CA GLY A 90 -7.32 -6.78 11.35
C GLY A 90 -6.52 -5.51 11.61
N THR A 91 -6.27 -5.19 12.88
CA THR A 91 -5.48 -4.01 13.31
C THR A 91 -4.08 -3.97 12.72
N LYS A 92 -3.44 -5.13 12.56
CA LYS A 92 -2.10 -5.22 11.96
C LYS A 92 -2.10 -4.83 10.48
N SER A 93 -3.12 -5.25 9.74
CA SER A 93 -3.29 -4.88 8.34
C SER A 93 -3.61 -3.39 8.18
N GLN A 94 -4.40 -2.81 9.05
CA GLN A 94 -4.64 -1.37 9.11
C GLN A 94 -3.35 -0.60 9.38
N GLN A 95 -2.53 -1.07 10.31
CA GLN A 95 -1.23 -0.49 10.62
C GLN A 95 -0.28 -0.54 9.41
N ALA A 96 -0.23 -1.67 8.71
CA ALA A 96 0.56 -1.82 7.50
C ALA A 96 0.11 -0.86 6.38
N LEU A 97 -1.19 -0.71 6.16
CA LEU A 97 -1.73 0.25 5.19
C LEU A 97 -1.41 1.70 5.56
N LYS A 98 -1.47 2.04 6.84
CA LYS A 98 -1.10 3.37 7.33
C LYS A 98 0.39 3.67 7.08
N LEU A 99 1.27 2.71 7.37
CA LEU A 99 2.70 2.83 7.07
C LEU A 99 2.96 3.02 5.57
N GLN A 100 2.23 2.30 4.73
CA GLN A 100 2.33 2.47 3.27
C GLN A 100 1.92 3.89 2.84
N GLN A 101 0.84 4.42 3.39
CA GLN A 101 0.40 5.79 3.10
C GLN A 101 1.44 6.83 3.54
N GLU A 102 2.02 6.67 4.72
CA GLU A 102 3.07 7.54 5.22
C GLU A 102 4.32 7.49 4.34
N HIS A 103 4.75 6.31 3.95
CA HIS A 103 5.89 6.10 3.05
C HIS A 103 5.66 6.77 1.68
N ASN A 104 4.50 6.53 1.06
CA ASN A 104 4.14 7.15 -0.21
C ASN A 104 4.08 8.68 -0.11
N LYS A 105 3.61 9.21 1.02
CA LYS A 105 3.58 10.66 1.28
C LYS A 105 4.99 11.25 1.39
N GLN A 106 5.92 10.55 2.05
CA GLN A 106 7.31 10.97 2.16
C GLN A 106 8.01 10.93 0.81
N GLU A 107 7.88 9.86 0.05
CA GLU A 107 8.44 9.76 -1.31
C GLU A 107 7.94 10.87 -2.23
N ARG A 108 6.64 11.19 -2.16
CA ARG A 108 6.05 12.29 -2.92
C ARG A 108 6.64 13.64 -2.53
N LYS A 109 6.85 13.89 -1.24
CA LYS A 109 7.49 15.12 -0.75
C LYS A 109 8.92 15.24 -1.24
N GLU A 110 9.72 14.17 -1.12
CA GLU A 110 11.11 14.15 -1.59
C GLU A 110 11.22 14.36 -3.10
N ARG A 111 10.36 13.68 -3.86
CA ARG A 111 10.30 13.85 -5.32
C ARG A 111 9.94 15.29 -5.72
N ASN A 112 8.99 15.90 -5.02
CA ASN A 112 8.60 17.29 -5.27
C ASN A 112 9.72 18.27 -4.89
N ARG A 113 10.42 18.01 -3.77
CA ARG A 113 11.59 18.80 -3.38
C ARG A 113 12.70 18.73 -4.43
N LYS A 114 13.06 17.53 -4.86
CA LYS A 114 14.07 17.33 -5.91
C LYS A 114 13.69 18.02 -7.23
N LYS A 115 12.42 17.95 -7.62
CA LYS A 115 11.93 18.67 -8.82
C LYS A 115 12.04 20.19 -8.67
N LYS A 116 11.72 20.72 -7.49
CA LYS A 116 11.83 22.15 -7.20
C LYS A 116 13.29 22.61 -7.24
N GLU A 117 14.18 21.90 -6.58
CA GLU A 117 15.62 22.16 -6.56
C GLU A 117 16.21 22.12 -7.98
N ALA A 118 15.87 21.10 -8.77
CA ALA A 118 16.31 20.99 -10.16
C ALA A 118 15.81 22.15 -11.03
N LYS A 119 14.57 22.60 -10.82
CA LYS A 119 14.00 23.76 -11.53
C LYS A 119 14.69 25.06 -11.15
N GLU A 120 14.95 25.27 -9.86
CA GLU A 120 15.66 26.44 -9.36
C GLU A 120 17.09 26.51 -9.92
N GLN A 121 17.79 25.37 -9.92
CA GLN A 121 19.14 25.28 -10.47
C GLN A 121 19.16 25.58 -11.97
N ARG A 122 18.22 24.98 -12.72
CA ARG A 122 18.09 25.26 -14.15
C ARG A 122 17.80 26.74 -14.45
N MET A 123 16.95 27.37 -13.64
CA MET A 123 16.66 28.80 -13.77
C MET A 123 17.87 29.65 -13.43
N PHE A 124 18.68 29.26 -12.46
CA PHE A 124 19.91 29.90 -12.10
C PHE A 124 20.94 29.82 -13.23
N GLU A 125 21.15 28.66 -13.80
CA GLU A 125 22.05 28.42 -14.93
C GLU A 125 21.65 29.27 -16.16
N LEU A 126 20.35 29.30 -16.48
CA LEU A 126 19.84 30.13 -17.57
C LEU A 126 20.09 31.64 -17.34
N LYS A 127 19.94 32.12 -16.11
CA LYS A 127 20.26 33.51 -15.77
C LYS A 127 21.76 33.81 -15.90
N GLN A 128 22.60 32.86 -15.48
CA GLN A 128 24.05 32.97 -15.62
C GLN A 128 24.45 33.01 -17.10
N GLN A 129 23.87 32.12 -17.90
CA GLN A 129 24.14 32.09 -19.35
C GLN A 129 23.74 33.39 -20.03
N LYS A 130 22.57 33.93 -19.76
CA LYS A 130 22.12 35.22 -20.28
C LYS A 130 23.03 36.37 -19.87
N LYS A 131 23.58 36.36 -18.64
CA LYS A 131 24.58 37.38 -18.24
C LYS A 131 25.86 37.26 -19.04
N ARG A 132 26.38 36.05 -19.26
CA ARG A 132 27.59 35.81 -20.07
C ARG A 132 27.40 36.24 -21.52
N GLU A 133 26.23 35.98 -22.11
CA GLU A 133 25.90 36.39 -23.47
C GLU A 133 25.85 37.94 -23.61
N LYS A 134 25.28 38.65 -22.63
CA LYS A 134 25.28 40.12 -22.61
C LYS A 134 26.68 40.72 -22.52
N HIS A 135 27.61 40.06 -21.82
CA HIS A 135 29.00 40.55 -21.72
C HIS A 135 29.87 40.17 -22.92
N LYS A 136 29.47 39.19 -23.75
CA LYS A 136 30.16 38.86 -25.00
C LYS A 136 29.79 39.80 -26.18
N GLY A 137 28.75 40.59 -26.04
CA GLY A 137 28.27 41.51 -27.08
C GLY A 137 28.83 42.92 -27.01
N HIS A 138 29.86 43.17 -26.20
CA HIS A 138 30.59 44.45 -26.09
C HIS A 138 32.05 44.26 -26.43
#